data_92997308b91e8abc1302819d56607037
#
_entry.id   92997308b91e8abc1302819d56607037
#
_cell.length_a   1.000
_cell.length_b   1.000
_cell.length_c   1.000
_cell.angle_alpha   90.00
_cell.angle_beta   90.00
_cell.angle_gamma   90.00
#
_symmetry.space_group_name_H-M   'P 1'
#
loop_
_entity.id
_entity.type
_entity.pdbx_description
1 polymer ?
#
loop_
_entity_poly.entity_id
_entity_poly.type
_entity_poly.pdbx_seq_one_letter_code
_entity_poly.pdbx_strand_id
1 'polypeptide(L)'
;MSQSTAASSTEAATTDAETSVPETPADGDAEIDTADLLSLDAPQHLQISGEVQLFERIFAAAGTVTDKTRIGIAESGIAIRAADLQGHAMVDLRVSGSSFTSFDAGRGTLGVDVGRVRDALSVGDAGDLAQFALDAANSTLEINIDGITRTIELEAVESLRYPVEMPDIDIPATVHLSPDDISLGLDAADMLADRFDLTVDSETREVQFAADGDTDSMTYRWEDTDLIAFEPADVAVKLDSSLVKSANAGLPDGTNRVLHIGDGVPLVLKSEFPDADGAMQFVIAPKLPN
;
A
#
# COMPACT_ATOMS: atom_id res chain seq x y z
N MET A 1 -48.31 63.17 -15.27
CA MET A 1 -47.01 62.99 -14.58
C MET A 1 -47.06 61.63 -13.92
N SER A 2 -46.61 60.62 -14.62
CA SER A 2 -46.66 59.22 -14.20
C SER A 2 -45.22 58.74 -14.08
N GLN A 3 -44.82 58.28 -12.93
CA GLN A 3 -43.57 57.56 -12.78
C GLN A 3 -43.86 56.10 -12.52
N SER A 4 -43.38 55.28 -13.43
CA SER A 4 -43.38 53.84 -13.37
C SER A 4 -42.21 53.35 -12.56
N THR A 5 -42.50 52.53 -11.53
CA THR A 5 -41.47 51.88 -10.72
C THR A 5 -41.33 50.46 -11.19
N ALA A 6 -40.16 50.13 -11.75
CA ALA A 6 -39.82 48.78 -12.17
C ALA A 6 -39.36 47.96 -10.98
N ALA A 7 -39.95 46.78 -10.79
CA ALA A 7 -39.57 45.81 -9.80
C ALA A 7 -38.37 44.98 -10.41
N SER A 8 -37.25 44.97 -9.69
CA SER A 8 -36.11 44.14 -9.97
C SER A 8 -36.25 42.77 -9.32
N SER A 9 -36.41 41.73 -10.14
CA SER A 9 -36.36 40.34 -9.68
C SER A 9 -34.89 39.93 -9.46
N THR A 10 -34.55 39.62 -8.26
CA THR A 10 -33.27 39.00 -7.92
C THR A 10 -33.40 37.49 -8.09
N GLU A 11 -32.78 36.98 -9.12
CA GLU A 11 -32.57 35.53 -9.32
C GLU A 11 -31.47 35.09 -8.35
N ALA A 12 -31.82 34.15 -7.47
CA ALA A 12 -30.86 33.46 -6.63
C ALA A 12 -30.14 32.40 -7.49
N ALA A 13 -28.87 32.61 -7.73
CA ALA A 13 -28.00 31.61 -8.33
C ALA A 13 -27.74 30.50 -7.30
N THR A 14 -28.25 29.32 -7.56
CA THR A 14 -27.92 28.09 -6.87
C THR A 14 -26.52 27.68 -7.34
N THR A 15 -25.53 27.79 -6.50
CA THR A 15 -24.20 27.27 -6.76
C THR A 15 -24.22 25.80 -6.40
N ASP A 16 -24.28 24.94 -7.41
CA ASP A 16 -23.96 23.52 -7.26
C ASP A 16 -22.49 23.41 -6.92
N ALA A 17 -22.20 23.01 -5.68
CA ALA A 17 -20.89 22.59 -5.27
C ALA A 17 -20.69 21.15 -5.81
N GLU A 18 -20.12 21.03 -6.99
CA GLU A 18 -19.57 19.77 -7.44
C GLU A 18 -18.44 19.39 -6.49
N THR A 19 -18.70 18.37 -5.68
CA THR A 19 -17.67 17.68 -4.91
C THR A 19 -16.82 16.90 -5.91
N SER A 20 -15.72 17.50 -6.33
CA SER A 20 -14.73 16.80 -7.15
C SER A 20 -14.09 15.71 -6.29
N VAL A 21 -14.41 14.47 -6.61
CA VAL A 21 -13.61 13.29 -6.25
C VAL A 21 -12.19 13.57 -6.74
N PRO A 22 -11.14 13.41 -5.92
CA PRO A 22 -9.79 13.57 -6.41
C PRO A 22 -9.54 12.52 -7.49
N GLU A 23 -9.44 12.98 -8.73
CA GLU A 23 -8.96 12.17 -9.84
C GLU A 23 -7.54 11.69 -9.50
N THR A 24 -7.28 10.42 -9.73
CA THR A 24 -5.94 9.85 -9.83
C THR A 24 -5.03 10.81 -10.56
N PRO A 25 -3.81 11.12 -10.06
CA PRO A 25 -2.93 12.07 -10.73
C PRO A 25 -2.71 11.60 -12.17
N ALA A 26 -3.17 12.45 -13.10
CA ALA A 26 -3.00 12.22 -14.53
C ALA A 26 -1.59 12.56 -14.96
N ASP A 27 -0.99 11.62 -15.67
CA ASP A 27 -0.01 11.75 -16.75
C ASP A 27 1.04 12.86 -16.65
N GLY A 28 2.29 12.42 -16.43
CA GLY A 28 3.45 13.27 -16.65
C GLY A 28 4.80 12.57 -16.73
N ASP A 29 4.93 11.29 -16.41
CA ASP A 29 6.12 10.50 -16.70
C ASP A 29 5.69 9.13 -17.24
N ALA A 30 6.37 8.65 -18.30
CA ALA A 30 6.11 7.34 -18.88
C ALA A 30 6.17 6.30 -17.75
N GLU A 31 5.01 5.78 -17.38
CA GLU A 31 4.84 4.80 -16.31
C GLU A 31 5.67 3.56 -16.64
N ILE A 32 6.85 3.48 -16.04
CA ILE A 32 7.72 2.31 -16.22
C ILE A 32 6.97 1.16 -15.57
N ASP A 33 6.65 0.12 -16.36
CA ASP A 33 6.06 -1.09 -15.81
C ASP A 33 6.99 -1.62 -14.70
N THR A 34 6.43 -1.78 -13.50
CA THR A 34 7.17 -2.29 -12.35
C THR A 34 7.81 -3.65 -12.63
N ALA A 35 7.15 -4.52 -13.41
CA ALA A 35 7.69 -5.82 -13.78
C ALA A 35 8.94 -5.69 -14.66
N ASP A 36 8.92 -4.78 -15.63
CA ASP A 36 10.08 -4.48 -16.47
C ASP A 36 11.23 -3.93 -15.65
N LEU A 37 10.95 -2.99 -14.75
CA LEU A 37 11.95 -2.40 -13.87
C LEU A 37 12.61 -3.44 -12.97
N LEU A 38 11.83 -4.37 -12.41
CA LEU A 38 12.30 -5.44 -11.51
C LEU A 38 13.03 -6.60 -12.22
N SER A 39 13.17 -6.52 -13.54
CA SER A 39 13.85 -7.53 -14.38
C SER A 39 15.18 -7.06 -14.96
N LEU A 40 15.62 -5.85 -14.61
CA LEU A 40 16.87 -5.27 -15.09
C LEU A 40 18.09 -5.80 -14.32
N ASP A 41 19.27 -5.60 -14.92
CA ASP A 41 20.55 -5.77 -14.23
C ASP A 41 20.72 -4.73 -13.11
N ALA A 42 21.70 -4.95 -12.23
CA ALA A 42 22.03 -4.02 -11.17
C ALA A 42 22.42 -2.62 -11.72
N PRO A 43 21.99 -1.52 -11.06
CA PRO A 43 22.37 -0.18 -11.46
C PRO A 43 23.88 0.04 -11.31
N GLN A 44 24.43 0.96 -12.08
CA GLN A 44 25.87 1.29 -12.01
C GLN A 44 26.21 2.13 -10.78
N HIS A 45 25.26 2.91 -10.28
CA HIS A 45 25.40 3.73 -9.08
C HIS A 45 24.06 3.88 -8.37
N LEU A 46 24.13 4.07 -7.07
CA LEU A 46 23.01 4.45 -6.23
C LEU A 46 23.54 5.24 -5.05
N GLN A 47 23.01 6.45 -4.86
CA GLN A 47 23.16 7.26 -3.67
C GLN A 47 21.82 7.87 -3.32
N ILE A 48 21.18 7.37 -2.28
CA ILE A 48 19.87 7.83 -1.83
C ILE A 48 20.00 8.24 -0.36
N SER A 49 19.41 9.36 0.02
CA SER A 49 19.26 9.72 1.42
C SER A 49 17.83 10.14 1.73
N GLY A 50 17.33 9.76 2.89
CA GLY A 50 15.98 10.06 3.34
C GLY A 50 15.83 9.76 4.82
N GLU A 51 14.69 10.09 5.39
CA GLU A 51 14.40 9.79 6.78
C GLU A 51 14.31 8.28 7.02
N VAL A 52 14.84 7.80 8.14
CA VAL A 52 14.80 6.39 8.55
C VAL A 52 13.37 5.84 8.47
N GLN A 53 12.38 6.58 8.95
CA GLN A 53 10.98 6.16 8.94
C GLN A 53 10.42 5.85 7.54
N LEU A 54 10.86 6.56 6.49
CA LEU A 54 10.43 6.28 5.13
C LEU A 54 10.94 4.91 4.67
N PHE A 55 12.23 4.64 4.89
CA PHE A 55 12.82 3.35 4.56
C PHE A 55 12.22 2.22 5.42
N GLU A 56 12.01 2.45 6.71
CA GLU A 56 11.36 1.46 7.59
C GLU A 56 9.97 1.06 7.07
N ARG A 57 9.14 2.01 6.65
CA ARG A 57 7.82 1.75 6.06
C ARG A 57 7.92 0.92 4.78
N ILE A 58 8.85 1.27 3.89
CA ILE A 58 9.10 0.53 2.65
C ILE A 58 9.48 -0.94 2.94
N PHE A 59 10.45 -1.15 3.82
CA PHE A 59 10.94 -2.49 4.14
C PHE A 59 10.05 -3.26 5.11
N ALA A 60 9.26 -2.58 5.95
CA ALA A 60 8.22 -3.23 6.74
C ALA A 60 7.15 -3.85 5.83
N ALA A 61 6.65 -3.08 4.85
CA ALA A 61 5.68 -3.58 3.88
C ALA A 61 6.21 -4.79 3.10
N ALA A 62 7.43 -4.73 2.56
CA ALA A 62 8.04 -5.86 1.87
C ALA A 62 8.22 -7.08 2.79
N GLY A 63 8.63 -6.85 4.03
CA GLY A 63 8.87 -7.89 5.04
C GLY A 63 7.62 -8.64 5.51
N THR A 64 6.41 -8.16 5.22
CA THR A 64 5.18 -8.89 5.52
C THR A 64 4.98 -10.11 4.61
N VAL A 65 5.56 -10.10 3.42
CA VAL A 65 5.36 -11.17 2.42
C VAL A 65 6.63 -11.95 2.10
N THR A 66 7.81 -11.37 2.33
CA THR A 66 9.07 -12.05 1.96
C THR A 66 10.27 -11.57 2.75
N ASP A 67 11.23 -12.48 3.00
CA ASP A 67 12.51 -12.14 3.63
C ASP A 67 13.51 -11.53 2.64
N LYS A 68 13.37 -11.80 1.34
CA LYS A 68 14.27 -11.32 0.28
C LYS A 68 13.47 -10.81 -0.89
N THR A 69 13.86 -9.65 -1.44
CA THR A 69 13.11 -9.02 -2.51
C THR A 69 14.01 -8.34 -3.54
N ARG A 70 13.40 -8.07 -4.70
CA ARG A 70 13.95 -7.20 -5.72
C ARG A 70 13.47 -5.77 -5.47
N ILE A 71 14.37 -4.80 -5.59
CA ILE A 71 14.06 -3.38 -5.58
C ILE A 71 14.37 -2.85 -6.97
N GLY A 72 13.37 -2.40 -7.69
CA GLY A 72 13.51 -1.68 -8.93
C GLY A 72 13.85 -0.22 -8.66
N ILE A 73 14.82 0.30 -9.38
CA ILE A 73 15.33 1.67 -9.22
C ILE A 73 15.28 2.34 -10.58
N ALA A 74 14.71 3.53 -10.63
CA ALA A 74 14.68 4.41 -11.79
C ALA A 74 14.93 5.86 -11.36
N GLU A 75 15.15 6.77 -12.29
CA GLU A 75 15.27 8.21 -11.98
C GLU A 75 14.00 8.75 -11.28
N SER A 76 12.84 8.19 -11.59
CA SER A 76 11.56 8.55 -10.98
C SER A 76 11.38 8.06 -9.54
N GLY A 77 12.20 7.12 -9.05
CA GLY A 77 12.08 6.58 -7.70
C GLY A 77 12.36 5.09 -7.58
N ILE A 78 11.75 4.46 -6.58
CA ILE A 78 11.90 3.03 -6.30
C ILE A 78 10.56 2.30 -6.37
N ALA A 79 10.62 1.01 -6.73
CA ALA A 79 9.47 0.12 -6.74
C ALA A 79 9.82 -1.24 -6.15
N ILE A 80 8.91 -1.84 -5.40
CA ILE A 80 8.99 -3.22 -4.92
C ILE A 80 7.69 -3.92 -5.25
N ARG A 81 7.79 -5.13 -5.82
CA ARG A 81 6.67 -6.06 -5.97
C ARG A 81 7.13 -7.43 -5.54
N ALA A 82 6.51 -7.96 -4.50
CA ALA A 82 6.86 -9.25 -3.94
C ALA A 82 5.62 -10.03 -3.52
N ALA A 83 5.73 -11.35 -3.49
CA ALA A 83 4.66 -12.23 -3.01
C ALA A 83 5.24 -13.27 -2.05
N ASP A 84 4.39 -13.78 -1.16
CA ASP A 84 4.74 -14.89 -0.29
C ASP A 84 4.98 -16.18 -1.10
N LEU A 85 5.55 -17.20 -0.46
CA LEU A 85 5.90 -18.45 -1.13
C LEU A 85 4.70 -19.18 -1.71
N GLN A 86 3.54 -19.05 -1.11
CA GLN A 86 2.31 -19.71 -1.51
C GLN A 86 1.50 -18.91 -2.54
N GLY A 87 1.82 -17.61 -2.72
CA GLY A 87 1.07 -16.71 -3.57
C GLY A 87 -0.28 -16.28 -2.97
N HIS A 88 -0.39 -16.33 -1.63
CA HIS A 88 -1.60 -15.91 -0.94
C HIS A 88 -1.65 -14.41 -0.66
N ALA A 89 -0.49 -13.78 -0.55
CA ALA A 89 -0.36 -12.35 -0.36
C ALA A 89 0.74 -11.77 -1.26
N MET A 90 0.50 -10.59 -1.78
CA MET A 90 1.46 -9.82 -2.58
C MET A 90 1.46 -8.38 -2.09
N VAL A 91 2.63 -7.75 -2.10
CA VAL A 91 2.80 -6.31 -1.94
C VAL A 91 3.28 -5.69 -3.24
N ASP A 92 2.73 -4.54 -3.60
CA ASP A 92 3.22 -3.68 -4.67
C ASP A 92 3.31 -2.26 -4.11
N LEU A 93 4.49 -1.67 -4.12
CA LEU A 93 4.71 -0.32 -3.62
C LEU A 93 5.61 0.47 -4.56
N ARG A 94 5.38 1.78 -4.60
CA ARG A 94 6.19 2.75 -5.34
C ARG A 94 6.37 3.98 -4.48
N VAL A 95 7.58 4.54 -4.52
CA VAL A 95 7.92 5.80 -3.86
C VAL A 95 8.68 6.65 -4.83
N SER A 96 8.20 7.88 -5.05
CA SER A 96 8.82 8.87 -5.93
C SER A 96 10.21 9.25 -5.44
N GLY A 97 11.13 9.48 -6.35
CA GLY A 97 12.48 10.00 -6.06
C GLY A 97 12.43 11.35 -5.34
N SER A 98 11.38 12.15 -5.58
CA SER A 98 11.16 13.44 -4.90
C SER A 98 10.87 13.33 -3.40
N SER A 99 10.48 12.15 -2.93
CA SER A 99 10.21 11.86 -1.51
C SER A 99 11.47 11.69 -0.67
N PHE A 100 12.61 11.54 -1.32
CA PHE A 100 13.90 11.40 -0.64
C PHE A 100 14.59 12.77 -0.50
N THR A 101 15.40 12.92 0.53
CA THR A 101 16.22 14.14 0.74
C THR A 101 17.21 14.35 -0.42
N SER A 102 17.77 13.25 -0.94
CA SER A 102 18.52 13.20 -2.19
C SER A 102 18.31 11.87 -2.88
N PHE A 103 18.24 11.88 -4.20
CA PHE A 103 18.06 10.69 -5.01
C PHE A 103 18.92 10.80 -6.26
N ASP A 104 20.01 10.03 -6.30
CA ASP A 104 20.92 9.93 -7.44
C ASP A 104 21.16 8.45 -7.72
N ALA A 105 20.52 7.93 -8.75
CA ALA A 105 20.55 6.51 -9.03
C ALA A 105 20.44 6.21 -10.52
N GLY A 106 21.22 5.25 -10.97
CA GLY A 106 21.05 4.65 -12.29
C GLY A 106 19.86 3.68 -12.29
N ARG A 107 19.29 3.48 -13.46
CA ARG A 107 18.20 2.50 -13.64
C ARG A 107 18.72 1.06 -13.45
N GLY A 108 18.00 0.24 -12.70
CA GLY A 108 18.36 -1.16 -12.47
C GLY A 108 17.58 -1.83 -11.35
N THR A 109 17.97 -3.04 -11.02
CA THR A 109 17.36 -3.86 -9.96
C THR A 109 18.40 -4.29 -8.95
N LEU A 110 18.10 -4.17 -7.66
CA LEU A 110 18.90 -4.71 -6.56
C LEU A 110 18.16 -5.86 -5.89
N GLY A 111 18.89 -6.92 -5.55
CA GLY A 111 18.41 -7.98 -4.67
C GLY A 111 18.84 -7.72 -3.25
N VAL A 112 17.89 -7.70 -2.30
CA VAL A 112 18.18 -7.40 -0.89
C VAL A 112 17.55 -8.42 0.06
N ASP A 113 18.24 -8.66 1.19
CA ASP A 113 17.68 -9.29 2.37
C ASP A 113 16.99 -8.21 3.22
N VAL A 114 15.65 -8.29 3.29
CA VAL A 114 14.79 -7.30 3.96
C VAL A 114 15.10 -7.22 5.45
N GLY A 115 15.35 -8.36 6.10
CA GLY A 115 15.68 -8.42 7.51
C GLY A 115 16.99 -7.67 7.82
N ARG A 116 18.05 -7.89 7.01
CA ARG A 116 19.32 -7.19 7.18
C ARG A 116 19.22 -5.69 6.99
N VAL A 117 18.39 -5.23 6.03
CA VAL A 117 18.15 -3.79 5.83
C VAL A 117 17.42 -3.21 7.02
N ARG A 118 16.35 -3.86 7.50
CA ARG A 118 15.61 -3.43 8.70
C ARG A 118 16.48 -3.40 9.94
N ASP A 119 17.32 -4.40 10.14
CA ASP A 119 18.30 -4.42 11.23
C ASP A 119 19.32 -3.27 11.13
N ALA A 120 19.68 -2.85 9.91
CA ALA A 120 20.54 -1.70 9.71
C ALA A 120 19.83 -0.38 10.03
N LEU A 121 18.57 -0.25 9.68
CA LEU A 121 17.75 0.93 9.97
C LEU A 121 17.44 1.10 11.45
N SER A 122 17.31 -0.02 12.20
CA SER A 122 16.93 -0.02 13.62
C SER A 122 17.91 0.68 14.58
N VAL A 123 19.05 1.16 14.09
CA VAL A 123 20.02 1.92 14.88
C VAL A 123 19.71 3.42 14.95
N GLY A 124 18.84 3.92 14.04
CA GLY A 124 18.43 5.31 13.97
C GLY A 124 17.02 5.53 14.53
N ASP A 125 16.73 6.77 14.90
CA ASP A 125 15.40 7.23 15.22
C ASP A 125 14.65 7.64 13.96
N ALA A 126 13.32 7.68 13.99
CA ALA A 126 12.44 7.89 12.84
C ALA A 126 12.81 9.08 11.94
N GLY A 127 13.22 10.21 12.56
CA GLY A 127 13.60 11.45 11.86
C GLY A 127 15.09 11.55 11.47
N ASP A 128 15.90 10.54 11.80
CA ASP A 128 17.31 10.55 11.41
C ASP A 128 17.48 10.35 9.91
N LEU A 129 18.62 10.82 9.37
CA LEU A 129 18.94 10.67 7.97
C LEU A 129 19.66 9.35 7.73
N ALA A 130 19.04 8.45 6.99
CA ALA A 130 19.69 7.26 6.46
C ALA A 130 20.24 7.55 5.04
N GLN A 131 21.46 7.11 4.79
CA GLN A 131 22.12 7.20 3.50
C GLN A 131 22.43 5.82 2.97
N PHE A 132 22.00 5.54 1.75
CA PHE A 132 22.21 4.27 1.05
C PHE A 132 23.16 4.52 -0.11
N ALA A 133 24.23 3.75 -0.20
CA ALA A 133 25.20 3.81 -1.29
C ALA A 133 25.53 2.41 -1.82
N LEU A 134 25.50 2.25 -3.14
CA LEU A 134 25.87 1.00 -3.80
C LEU A 134 27.38 0.96 -4.08
N ASP A 135 28.04 -0.08 -3.60
CA ASP A 135 29.34 -0.48 -4.12
C ASP A 135 29.13 -1.61 -5.16
N ALA A 136 29.02 -1.20 -6.41
CA ALA A 136 28.76 -2.10 -7.51
C ALA A 136 29.94 -3.08 -7.76
N ALA A 137 31.16 -2.70 -7.40
CA ALA A 137 32.36 -3.56 -7.61
C ALA A 137 32.37 -4.75 -6.65
N ASN A 138 31.85 -4.56 -5.43
CA ASN A 138 31.80 -5.58 -4.39
C ASN A 138 30.40 -6.18 -4.20
N SER A 139 29.41 -5.73 -4.96
CA SER A 139 28.00 -6.14 -4.83
C SER A 139 27.50 -5.96 -3.39
N THR A 140 27.75 -4.79 -2.80
CA THR A 140 27.32 -4.46 -1.44
C THR A 140 26.55 -3.16 -1.40
N LEU A 141 25.65 -3.05 -0.42
CA LEU A 141 24.90 -1.85 -0.09
C LEU A 141 25.40 -1.33 1.26
N GLU A 142 25.90 -0.12 1.27
CA GLU A 142 26.26 0.59 2.49
C GLU A 142 25.11 1.43 2.98
N ILE A 143 24.77 1.29 4.27
CA ILE A 143 23.74 2.07 4.95
C ILE A 143 24.42 2.82 6.09
N ASN A 144 24.39 4.15 6.03
CA ASN A 144 24.96 5.03 7.04
C ASN A 144 23.85 5.81 7.76
N ILE A 145 23.85 5.77 9.09
CA ILE A 145 22.96 6.55 9.95
C ILE A 145 23.81 7.08 11.09
N ASP A 146 23.84 8.40 11.27
CA ASP A 146 24.61 9.08 12.33
C ASP A 146 26.09 8.65 12.43
N GLY A 147 26.71 8.35 11.29
CA GLY A 147 28.13 7.91 11.24
C GLY A 147 28.33 6.41 11.52
N ILE A 148 27.26 5.66 11.80
CA ILE A 148 27.30 4.20 11.88
C ILE A 148 27.05 3.64 10.49
N THR A 149 28.06 2.99 9.91
CA THR A 149 27.95 2.35 8.59
C THR A 149 27.79 0.86 8.73
N ARG A 150 26.76 0.32 8.08
CA ARG A 150 26.58 -1.12 7.89
C ARG A 150 26.70 -1.47 6.41
N THR A 151 27.46 -2.51 6.11
CA THR A 151 27.63 -3.05 4.75
C THR A 151 26.87 -4.35 4.65
N ILE A 152 25.97 -4.45 3.68
CA ILE A 152 25.11 -5.61 3.42
C ILE A 152 25.46 -6.18 2.05
N GLU A 153 25.75 -7.48 1.99
CA GLU A 153 25.91 -8.18 0.71
C GLU A 153 24.57 -8.23 -0.03
N LEU A 154 24.59 -7.87 -1.30
CA LEU A 154 23.42 -7.97 -2.16
C LEU A 154 23.15 -9.41 -2.58
N GLU A 155 21.89 -9.74 -2.73
CA GLU A 155 21.44 -11.02 -3.27
C GLU A 155 21.55 -11.00 -4.79
N ALA A 156 21.96 -12.10 -5.38
CA ALA A 156 21.94 -12.25 -6.84
C ALA A 156 20.48 -12.19 -7.33
N VAL A 157 20.18 -11.24 -8.20
CA VAL A 157 18.80 -10.99 -8.67
C VAL A 157 18.19 -12.24 -9.30
N GLU A 158 19.00 -13.03 -10.02
CA GLU A 158 18.59 -14.27 -10.67
C GLU A 158 18.19 -15.38 -9.67
N SER A 159 18.70 -15.31 -8.43
CA SER A 159 18.34 -16.24 -7.35
C SER A 159 17.02 -15.90 -6.67
N LEU A 160 16.53 -14.68 -6.88
CA LEU A 160 15.30 -14.19 -6.28
C LEU A 160 14.10 -14.50 -7.20
N ARG A 161 12.95 -14.70 -6.56
CA ARG A 161 11.70 -14.95 -7.27
C ARG A 161 11.41 -13.82 -8.27
N TYR A 162 10.91 -14.18 -9.44
CA TYR A 162 10.43 -13.19 -10.40
C TYR A 162 9.24 -12.43 -9.82
N PRO A 163 9.08 -11.14 -10.17
CA PRO A 163 7.91 -10.37 -9.79
C PRO A 163 6.65 -11.07 -10.30
N VAL A 164 5.65 -11.15 -9.46
CA VAL A 164 4.33 -11.66 -9.84
C VAL A 164 3.63 -10.57 -10.65
N GLU A 165 2.95 -10.95 -11.73
CA GLU A 165 2.11 -10.01 -12.46
C GLU A 165 0.96 -9.54 -11.56
N MET A 166 0.67 -8.23 -11.60
CA MET A 166 -0.49 -7.68 -10.92
C MET A 166 -1.74 -8.16 -11.65
N PRO A 167 -2.69 -8.82 -10.96
CA PRO A 167 -3.90 -9.26 -11.62
C PRO A 167 -4.75 -8.05 -12.05
N ASP A 168 -5.16 -8.04 -13.30
CA ASP A 168 -6.15 -7.09 -13.82
C ASP A 168 -7.54 -7.61 -13.48
N ILE A 169 -8.11 -7.08 -12.39
CA ILE A 169 -9.39 -7.55 -11.85
C ILE A 169 -10.30 -6.33 -11.69
N ASP A 170 -11.50 -6.42 -12.27
CA ASP A 170 -12.57 -5.47 -11.97
C ASP A 170 -13.14 -5.78 -10.58
N ILE A 171 -12.96 -4.85 -9.64
CA ILE A 171 -13.38 -5.00 -8.25
C ILE A 171 -14.45 -3.96 -7.96
N PRO A 172 -15.73 -4.39 -7.81
CA PRO A 172 -16.86 -3.47 -7.88
C PRO A 172 -17.12 -2.64 -6.62
N ALA A 173 -16.69 -3.09 -5.44
CA ALA A 173 -16.91 -2.35 -4.19
C ALA A 173 -15.63 -1.67 -3.73
N THR A 174 -15.75 -0.38 -3.34
CA THR A 174 -14.65 0.39 -2.74
C THR A 174 -15.08 0.94 -1.38
N VAL A 175 -14.26 0.69 -0.36
CA VAL A 175 -14.51 1.10 1.02
C VAL A 175 -13.30 1.85 1.56
N HIS A 176 -13.51 3.08 2.05
CA HIS A 176 -12.48 3.87 2.70
C HIS A 176 -12.71 3.89 4.21
N LEU A 177 -11.76 3.38 4.96
CA LEU A 177 -11.81 3.24 6.43
C LEU A 177 -10.65 3.97 7.11
N SER A 178 -10.85 4.33 8.38
CA SER A 178 -9.74 4.70 9.23
C SER A 178 -8.87 3.46 9.58
N PRO A 179 -7.59 3.64 9.92
CA PRO A 179 -6.74 2.52 10.33
C PRO A 179 -7.22 1.84 11.62
N ASP A 180 -7.85 2.58 12.52
CA ASP A 180 -8.34 2.05 13.80
C ASP A 180 -9.56 1.15 13.61
N ASP A 181 -10.47 1.53 12.71
CA ASP A 181 -11.69 0.77 12.44
C ASP A 181 -11.39 -0.61 11.86
N ILE A 182 -10.53 -0.67 10.84
CA ILE A 182 -10.17 -1.97 10.25
C ILE A 182 -9.39 -2.84 11.25
N SER A 183 -8.50 -2.24 12.04
CA SER A 183 -7.71 -2.97 13.05
C SER A 183 -8.62 -3.61 14.11
N LEU A 184 -9.64 -2.88 14.56
CA LEU A 184 -10.60 -3.40 15.53
C LEU A 184 -11.36 -4.62 14.99
N GLY A 185 -11.86 -4.54 13.73
CA GLY A 185 -12.56 -5.65 13.09
C GLY A 185 -11.67 -6.89 12.90
N LEU A 186 -10.43 -6.67 12.45
CA LEU A 186 -9.45 -7.74 12.27
C LEU A 186 -9.02 -8.41 13.57
N ASP A 187 -8.77 -7.63 14.62
CA ASP A 187 -8.40 -8.16 15.94
C ASP A 187 -9.52 -9.01 16.52
N ALA A 188 -10.78 -8.54 16.41
CA ALA A 188 -11.92 -9.28 16.89
C ALA A 188 -12.15 -10.61 16.11
N ALA A 189 -11.95 -10.59 14.78
CA ALA A 189 -12.06 -11.81 13.97
C ALA A 189 -10.95 -12.82 14.27
N ASP A 190 -9.70 -12.36 14.38
CA ASP A 190 -8.51 -13.19 14.67
C ASP A 190 -8.57 -13.89 16.04
N MET A 191 -9.31 -13.33 17.00
CA MET A 191 -9.54 -13.95 18.30
C MET A 191 -10.46 -15.18 18.24
N LEU A 192 -11.29 -15.29 17.20
CA LEU A 192 -12.32 -16.33 17.08
C LEU A 192 -12.00 -17.38 16.04
N ALA A 193 -11.43 -16.98 14.89
CA ALA A 193 -11.23 -17.89 13.78
C ALA A 193 -10.06 -17.45 12.88
N ASP A 194 -9.44 -18.44 12.22
CA ASP A 194 -8.38 -18.22 11.22
C ASP A 194 -8.89 -17.53 9.94
N ARG A 195 -10.22 -17.35 9.83
CA ARG A 195 -10.87 -16.78 8.63
C ARG A 195 -12.10 -15.98 9.01
N PHE A 196 -12.40 -15.00 8.19
CA PHE A 196 -13.61 -14.19 8.31
C PHE A 196 -14.26 -13.95 6.94
N ASP A 197 -15.54 -13.65 6.97
CA ASP A 197 -16.31 -13.23 5.82
C ASP A 197 -16.37 -11.68 5.82
N LEU A 198 -16.00 -11.07 4.69
CA LEU A 198 -16.15 -9.65 4.42
C LEU A 198 -17.23 -9.49 3.39
N THR A 199 -18.34 -8.81 3.75
CA THR A 199 -19.48 -8.59 2.87
C THR A 199 -19.78 -7.12 2.72
N VAL A 200 -20.23 -6.73 1.55
CA VAL A 200 -20.78 -5.40 1.25
C VAL A 200 -22.18 -5.59 0.70
N ASP A 201 -23.14 -4.86 1.26
CA ASP A 201 -24.53 -4.85 0.85
C ASP A 201 -24.87 -3.46 0.30
N SER A 202 -25.25 -3.41 -0.96
CA SER A 202 -25.54 -2.15 -1.66
C SER A 202 -26.91 -1.57 -1.31
N GLU A 203 -27.87 -2.40 -0.87
CA GLU A 203 -29.22 -1.97 -0.50
C GLU A 203 -29.23 -1.34 0.88
N THR A 204 -28.59 -1.98 1.87
CA THR A 204 -28.47 -1.45 3.25
C THR A 204 -27.31 -0.47 3.40
N ARG A 205 -26.37 -0.43 2.43
CA ARG A 205 -25.14 0.36 2.45
C ARG A 205 -24.28 0.06 3.70
N GLU A 206 -24.11 -1.22 3.96
CA GLU A 206 -23.32 -1.72 5.10
C GLU A 206 -22.11 -2.52 4.61
N VAL A 207 -21.03 -2.43 5.38
CA VAL A 207 -19.87 -3.33 5.28
C VAL A 207 -19.81 -4.17 6.55
N GLN A 208 -19.69 -5.48 6.40
CA GLN A 208 -19.71 -6.39 7.55
C GLN A 208 -18.47 -7.29 7.55
N PHE A 209 -17.83 -7.40 8.71
CA PHE A 209 -16.88 -8.45 9.07
C PHE A 209 -17.58 -9.47 9.95
N ALA A 210 -17.58 -10.75 9.55
CA ALA A 210 -18.16 -11.81 10.34
C ALA A 210 -17.18 -12.99 10.48
N ALA A 211 -17.02 -13.49 11.69
CA ALA A 211 -16.19 -14.66 11.96
C ALA A 211 -16.95 -15.65 12.86
N ASP A 212 -16.88 -16.93 12.50
CA ASP A 212 -17.48 -18.02 13.22
C ASP A 212 -16.39 -18.92 13.81
N GLY A 213 -16.29 -18.95 15.15
CA GLY A 213 -15.51 -19.91 15.90
C GLY A 213 -16.28 -21.20 16.17
N ASP A 214 -15.71 -22.09 16.98
CA ASP A 214 -16.33 -23.39 17.32
C ASP A 214 -17.64 -23.25 18.13
N THR A 215 -17.71 -22.25 19.00
CA THR A 215 -18.86 -22.04 19.92
C THR A 215 -19.41 -20.61 19.87
N ASP A 216 -18.63 -19.69 19.36
CA ASP A 216 -18.90 -18.26 19.39
C ASP A 216 -18.86 -17.69 17.98
N SER A 217 -19.56 -16.60 17.75
CA SER A 217 -19.49 -15.83 16.51
C SER A 217 -19.39 -14.35 16.79
N MET A 218 -18.79 -13.61 15.88
CA MET A 218 -18.74 -12.16 15.94
C MET A 218 -19.22 -11.55 14.62
N THR A 219 -19.79 -10.38 14.71
CA THR A 219 -20.10 -9.53 13.57
C THR A 219 -19.76 -8.09 13.94
N TYR A 220 -18.96 -7.47 13.12
CA TYR A 220 -18.66 -6.03 13.20
C TYR A 220 -19.15 -5.36 11.92
N ARG A 221 -19.88 -4.26 12.04
CA ARG A 221 -20.51 -3.56 10.93
C ARG A 221 -20.11 -2.10 10.93
N TRP A 222 -19.95 -1.58 9.72
CA TRP A 222 -19.86 -0.15 9.45
C TRP A 222 -21.06 0.24 8.58
N GLU A 223 -21.77 1.25 9.01
CA GLU A 223 -22.77 1.93 8.19
C GLU A 223 -22.07 2.98 7.30
N ASP A 224 -22.72 3.42 6.23
CA ASP A 224 -22.19 4.44 5.33
C ASP A 224 -21.65 5.69 6.05
N THR A 225 -22.27 6.07 7.18
CA THR A 225 -21.87 7.21 8.01
C THR A 225 -20.58 7.01 8.80
N ASP A 226 -20.14 5.76 8.95
CA ASP A 226 -18.91 5.40 9.68
C ASP A 226 -17.71 5.38 8.72
N LEU A 227 -17.98 5.40 7.40
CA LEU A 227 -16.98 5.29 6.36
C LEU A 227 -16.53 6.68 5.87
N ILE A 228 -15.27 6.79 5.48
CA ILE A 228 -14.72 8.02 4.88
C ILE A 228 -15.27 8.24 3.48
N ALA A 229 -15.33 7.15 2.69
CA ALA A 229 -15.95 7.11 1.38
C ALA A 229 -16.41 5.68 1.06
N PHE A 230 -17.45 5.54 0.25
CA PHE A 230 -18.05 4.23 0.00
C PHE A 230 -18.72 4.15 -1.38
N GLU A 231 -18.22 3.21 -2.19
CA GLU A 231 -18.85 2.77 -3.45
C GLU A 231 -19.34 1.34 -3.23
N PRO A 232 -20.63 1.15 -2.88
CA PRO A 232 -21.16 -0.17 -2.54
C PRO A 232 -21.45 -1.01 -3.79
N ALA A 233 -21.24 -2.32 -3.65
CA ALA A 233 -21.74 -3.36 -4.53
C ALA A 233 -22.07 -4.60 -3.70
N ASP A 234 -22.97 -5.46 -4.20
CA ASP A 234 -23.31 -6.71 -3.50
C ASP A 234 -22.21 -7.73 -3.72
N VAL A 235 -21.32 -7.86 -2.73
CA VAL A 235 -20.15 -8.75 -2.79
C VAL A 235 -19.89 -9.44 -1.47
N ALA A 236 -19.30 -10.65 -1.54
CA ALA A 236 -18.85 -11.40 -0.38
C ALA A 236 -17.52 -12.11 -0.67
N VAL A 237 -16.56 -11.98 0.23
CA VAL A 237 -15.29 -12.68 0.13
C VAL A 237 -14.88 -13.26 1.48
N LYS A 238 -14.35 -14.49 1.46
CA LYS A 238 -13.80 -15.14 2.64
C LYS A 238 -12.27 -15.00 2.63
N LEU A 239 -11.73 -14.53 3.73
CA LEU A 239 -10.30 -14.16 3.85
C LEU A 239 -9.65 -14.87 5.04
N ASP A 240 -8.33 -14.99 4.97
CA ASP A 240 -7.50 -15.43 6.09
C ASP A 240 -7.24 -14.24 7.02
N SER A 241 -7.59 -14.38 8.32
CA SER A 241 -7.48 -13.32 9.31
C SER A 241 -6.03 -12.87 9.49
N SER A 242 -5.08 -13.81 9.54
CA SER A 242 -3.68 -13.53 9.77
C SER A 242 -3.02 -12.79 8.59
N LEU A 243 -3.39 -13.15 7.35
CA LEU A 243 -2.86 -12.48 6.16
C LEU A 243 -3.32 -11.03 6.06
N VAL A 244 -4.64 -10.79 6.26
CA VAL A 244 -5.18 -9.41 6.19
C VAL A 244 -4.63 -8.56 7.34
N LYS A 245 -4.50 -9.13 8.54
CA LYS A 245 -3.91 -8.46 9.70
C LYS A 245 -2.44 -8.10 9.45
N SER A 246 -1.65 -9.03 8.91
CA SER A 246 -0.26 -8.78 8.56
C SER A 246 -0.14 -7.69 7.48
N ALA A 247 -0.96 -7.75 6.44
CA ALA A 247 -1.00 -6.73 5.40
C ALA A 247 -1.36 -5.34 5.97
N ASN A 248 -2.39 -5.26 6.83
CA ASN A 248 -2.76 -3.99 7.47
C ASN A 248 -1.63 -3.44 8.37
N ALA A 249 -0.92 -4.31 9.09
CA ALA A 249 0.24 -3.91 9.89
C ALA A 249 1.46 -3.50 9.04
N GLY A 250 1.54 -3.93 7.77
CA GLY A 250 2.55 -3.50 6.82
C GLY A 250 2.28 -2.14 6.18
N LEU A 251 1.06 -1.60 6.33
CA LEU A 251 0.71 -0.26 5.86
C LEU A 251 1.11 0.82 6.87
N PRO A 252 1.42 2.05 6.42
CA PRO A 252 1.83 3.13 7.31
C PRO A 252 0.77 3.46 8.36
N ASP A 253 1.22 3.71 9.59
CA ASP A 253 0.33 4.16 10.66
C ASP A 253 -0.29 5.52 10.35
N GLY A 254 -1.51 5.73 10.84
CA GLY A 254 -2.22 7.01 10.73
C GLY A 254 -2.75 7.35 9.33
N THR A 255 -2.60 6.47 8.35
CA THR A 255 -3.12 6.66 7.00
C THR A 255 -4.41 5.87 6.77
N ASN A 256 -5.31 6.42 5.97
CA ASN A 256 -6.55 5.75 5.63
C ASN A 256 -6.30 4.47 4.83
N ARG A 257 -7.23 3.54 4.94
CA ARG A 257 -7.24 2.27 4.22
C ARG A 257 -8.31 2.31 3.14
N VAL A 258 -7.92 1.89 1.93
CA VAL A 258 -8.85 1.70 0.83
C VAL A 258 -8.92 0.21 0.54
N LEU A 259 -10.12 -0.37 0.69
CA LEU A 259 -10.39 -1.76 0.39
C LEU A 259 -11.15 -1.83 -0.93
N HIS A 260 -10.63 -2.60 -1.88
CA HIS A 260 -11.41 -3.01 -3.05
C HIS A 260 -11.83 -4.47 -2.85
N ILE A 261 -13.13 -4.72 -2.93
CA ILE A 261 -13.77 -5.98 -2.54
C ILE A 261 -14.63 -6.49 -3.69
N GLY A 262 -14.51 -7.79 -4.00
CA GLY A 262 -15.33 -8.44 -5.02
C GLY A 262 -15.56 -9.91 -4.72
N ASP A 263 -16.53 -10.52 -5.39
CA ASP A 263 -16.90 -11.92 -5.19
C ASP A 263 -15.81 -12.88 -5.66
N GLY A 264 -15.23 -13.64 -4.73
CA GLY A 264 -14.28 -14.70 -5.06
C GLY A 264 -12.98 -14.21 -5.71
N VAL A 265 -12.73 -12.91 -5.72
CA VAL A 265 -11.49 -12.29 -6.20
C VAL A 265 -10.63 -11.82 -5.03
N PRO A 266 -9.34 -11.57 -5.24
CA PRO A 266 -8.47 -11.05 -4.18
C PRO A 266 -8.96 -9.73 -3.59
N LEU A 267 -8.84 -9.60 -2.26
CA LEU A 267 -8.95 -8.30 -1.60
C LEU A 267 -7.74 -7.45 -1.98
N VAL A 268 -7.96 -6.21 -2.38
CA VAL A 268 -6.91 -5.22 -2.52
C VAL A 268 -7.01 -4.21 -1.40
N LEU A 269 -5.98 -4.11 -0.58
CA LEU A 269 -5.87 -3.18 0.54
C LEU A 269 -4.78 -2.16 0.23
N LYS A 270 -5.17 -0.89 0.09
CA LYS A 270 -4.29 0.21 -0.32
C LYS A 270 -4.12 1.25 0.77
N SER A 271 -2.98 1.94 0.71
CA SER A 271 -2.71 3.16 1.48
C SER A 271 -1.65 4.00 0.76
N GLU A 272 -1.66 5.29 1.05
CA GLU A 272 -0.63 6.22 0.62
C GLU A 272 0.45 6.34 1.70
N PHE A 273 1.63 6.85 1.35
CA PHE A 273 2.62 7.24 2.33
C PHE A 273 2.23 8.58 2.95
N PRO A 274 2.31 8.77 4.29
CA PRO A 274 1.80 9.99 4.92
C PRO A 274 2.62 11.25 4.60
N ASP A 275 3.92 11.08 4.38
CA ASP A 275 4.87 12.19 4.20
C ASP A 275 5.72 12.04 2.92
N ALA A 276 5.27 11.21 1.97
CA ALA A 276 5.99 10.92 0.75
C ALA A 276 5.03 10.74 -0.42
N ASP A 277 5.48 11.12 -1.61
CA ASP A 277 4.77 10.85 -2.85
C ASP A 277 4.98 9.38 -3.23
N GLY A 278 3.99 8.57 -2.92
CA GLY A 278 4.04 7.13 -3.13
C GLY A 278 2.80 6.44 -2.60
N ALA A 279 2.61 5.23 -3.08
CA ALA A 279 1.50 4.38 -2.68
C ALA A 279 1.95 2.93 -2.50
N MET A 280 1.23 2.21 -1.69
CA MET A 280 1.40 0.76 -1.54
C MET A 280 0.07 0.05 -1.49
N GLN A 281 0.07 -1.18 -1.96
CA GLN A 281 -1.08 -2.05 -1.91
C GLN A 281 -0.67 -3.49 -1.59
N PHE A 282 -1.54 -4.15 -0.87
CA PHE A 282 -1.50 -5.59 -0.67
C PHE A 282 -2.64 -6.23 -1.45
N VAL A 283 -2.34 -7.33 -2.13
CA VAL A 283 -3.33 -8.18 -2.81
C VAL A 283 -3.38 -9.51 -2.08
N ILE A 284 -4.54 -9.87 -1.54
CA ILE A 284 -4.71 -11.02 -0.65
C ILE A 284 -5.71 -11.97 -1.29
N ALA A 285 -5.26 -13.20 -1.55
CA ALA A 285 -6.08 -14.23 -2.17
C ALA A 285 -7.29 -14.61 -1.28
N PRO A 286 -8.47 -14.83 -1.88
CA PRO A 286 -9.63 -15.33 -1.15
C PRO A 286 -9.42 -16.79 -0.72
N LYS A 287 -10.06 -17.18 0.37
CA LYS A 287 -10.18 -18.58 0.75
C LYS A 287 -11.26 -19.23 -0.12
N LEU A 288 -10.90 -20.28 -0.82
CA LEU A 288 -11.88 -21.07 -1.58
C LEU A 288 -12.89 -21.74 -0.64
N PRO A 289 -14.16 -21.81 -1.03
CA PRO A 289 -15.14 -22.62 -0.29
C PRO A 289 -14.70 -24.08 -0.29
N ASN A 290 -14.77 -24.72 0.86
CA ASN A 290 -14.49 -26.17 1.00
C ASN A 290 -15.62 -26.99 0.41
#